data_4fa041a33de753dddc2760c9dc9b6c89
#
_entry.id   4fa041a33de753dddc2760c9dc9b6c89
#
_cell.length_a   1.000
_cell.length_b   1.000
_cell.length_c   1.000
_cell.angle_alpha   90.00
_cell.angle_beta   90.00
_cell.angle_gamma   90.00
#
_symmetry.space_group_name_H-M   'P 1'
#
loop_
_entity.id
_entity.type
_entity.pdbx_description
1 polymer ?
#
loop_
_entity_poly.entity_id
_entity_poly.type
_entity_poly.pdbx_seq_one_letter_code
_entity_poly.pdbx_strand_id
1 'polypeptide(L)'
;MYTLEQLKALEKQFCSPMYLFRENDFVNNYKDFVGCFEKYYSKYQLSYSYKTNYTPYICKLVKELGGYAEVVSDMECGVALAVGYEPKQIVYNGPFKGELGVKCLLEGGLVNIDNLEELKGVCKLANENKDKKIEIGLRVNINIGQSFISRFGIDMDSDDLQKAFDMVAEVDNLEVVGLHCHVGQSRTVEAWANRAKIMLALADKYFPNKAPKYIDMGSGMFARMEESLAKQFGDNIPTFEDYAKAVAIPFAEHYKHLSQEEKPMLLTEPGTTVINSYIDFIGKVRAIKHIKGHDFVVLNCSKDNLGDICKMKRMPLHIVHVNEEQEMLKDAEFTGYTCLEHDVMYPDYSGELGVGDYVVFGNVGGYSNVSKPPFIFWNSPMIAQKADGSLAIMKHGEKFEDIFATYVI
;
A
#
# COMPACT_ATOMS: atom_id res chain seq x y z
N MET A 1 19.46 -9.72 -9.61
CA MET A 1 19.84 -10.98 -8.89
C MET A 1 21.09 -10.66 -8.07
N TYR A 2 21.14 -11.07 -6.80
CA TYR A 2 22.28 -10.77 -5.89
C TYR A 2 23.41 -11.77 -6.10
N THR A 3 24.64 -11.31 -6.00
CA THR A 3 25.82 -12.19 -5.95
C THR A 3 26.07 -12.71 -4.54
N LEU A 4 26.78 -13.83 -4.41
CA LEU A 4 27.16 -14.38 -3.11
C LEU A 4 27.98 -13.38 -2.28
N GLU A 5 28.87 -12.62 -2.93
CA GLU A 5 29.71 -11.63 -2.26
C GLU A 5 28.87 -10.48 -1.69
N GLN A 6 27.85 -10.01 -2.47
CA GLN A 6 26.93 -8.98 -1.99
C GLN A 6 26.15 -9.46 -0.76
N LEU A 7 25.60 -10.67 -0.79
CA LEU A 7 24.83 -11.22 0.34
C LEU A 7 25.70 -11.44 1.58
N LYS A 8 26.94 -11.92 1.42
CA LYS A 8 27.90 -12.04 2.53
C LYS A 8 28.26 -10.68 3.13
N ALA A 9 28.44 -9.66 2.30
CA ALA A 9 28.72 -8.29 2.78
C ALA A 9 27.53 -7.71 3.56
N LEU A 10 26.30 -7.87 3.05
CA LEU A 10 25.09 -7.46 3.73
C LEU A 10 24.90 -8.17 5.08
N GLU A 11 25.06 -9.50 5.11
CA GLU A 11 24.94 -10.28 6.35
C GLU A 11 25.98 -9.86 7.39
N LYS A 12 27.23 -9.62 6.97
CA LYS A 12 28.32 -9.17 7.87
C LYS A 12 28.01 -7.82 8.52
N GLN A 13 27.34 -6.93 7.79
CA GLN A 13 27.06 -5.58 8.26
C GLN A 13 25.74 -5.48 9.04
N PHE A 14 24.70 -6.22 8.66
CA PHE A 14 23.32 -6.05 9.14
C PHE A 14 22.69 -7.29 9.76
N CYS A 15 23.40 -8.43 9.78
CA CYS A 15 22.89 -9.74 10.15
C CYS A 15 21.87 -10.30 9.16
N SER A 16 21.40 -11.53 9.40
CA SER A 16 20.37 -12.22 8.63
C SER A 16 19.35 -12.81 9.61
N PRO A 17 18.03 -12.77 9.31
CA PRO A 17 17.41 -12.33 8.07
C PRO A 17 17.21 -10.80 8.01
N MET A 18 16.99 -10.25 6.79
CA MET A 18 16.81 -8.82 6.60
C MET A 18 15.88 -8.51 5.40
N TYR A 19 15.25 -7.32 5.40
CA TYR A 19 14.64 -6.75 4.22
C TYR A 19 15.62 -5.86 3.46
N LEU A 20 15.62 -5.95 2.14
CA LEU A 20 16.43 -5.08 1.28
C LEU A 20 15.52 -4.32 0.31
N PHE A 21 15.49 -3.00 0.45
CA PHE A 21 14.75 -2.09 -0.40
C PHE A 21 15.64 -1.61 -1.55
N ARG A 22 15.21 -1.85 -2.79
CA ARG A 22 15.87 -1.36 -4.00
C ARG A 22 15.33 0.03 -4.36
N GLU A 23 15.94 1.06 -3.75
CA GLU A 23 15.44 2.44 -3.80
C GLU A 23 15.32 2.98 -5.22
N ASN A 24 16.38 2.83 -6.04
CA ASN A 24 16.36 3.35 -7.40
C ASN A 24 15.28 2.72 -8.28
N ASP A 25 15.07 1.43 -8.15
CA ASP A 25 14.04 0.70 -8.90
C ASP A 25 12.65 1.18 -8.49
N PHE A 26 12.43 1.41 -7.19
CA PHE A 26 11.19 2.00 -6.67
C PHE A 26 10.96 3.41 -7.23
N VAL A 27 11.98 4.28 -7.20
CA VAL A 27 11.89 5.66 -7.73
C VAL A 27 11.52 5.66 -9.21
N ASN A 28 12.14 4.79 -9.99
CA ASN A 28 11.84 4.66 -11.42
C ASN A 28 10.39 4.18 -11.63
N ASN A 29 9.96 3.16 -10.89
CA ASN A 29 8.59 2.65 -10.97
C ASN A 29 7.55 3.69 -10.55
N TYR A 30 7.83 4.45 -9.50
CA TYR A 30 6.99 5.55 -9.04
C TYR A 30 6.81 6.62 -10.13
N LYS A 31 7.92 7.07 -10.72
CA LYS A 31 7.91 8.07 -11.81
C LYS A 31 7.18 7.56 -13.05
N ASP A 32 7.40 6.31 -13.43
CA ASP A 32 6.70 5.69 -14.57
C ASP A 32 5.18 5.63 -14.32
N PHE A 33 4.78 5.25 -13.10
CA PHE A 33 3.38 5.19 -12.73
C PHE A 33 2.71 6.58 -12.82
N VAL A 34 3.32 7.59 -12.20
CA VAL A 34 2.83 8.98 -12.24
C VAL A 34 2.78 9.50 -13.68
N GLY A 35 3.85 9.30 -14.45
CA GLY A 35 3.95 9.74 -15.83
C GLY A 35 2.88 9.15 -16.76
N CYS A 36 2.42 7.90 -16.50
CA CYS A 36 1.32 7.30 -17.25
C CYS A 36 0.02 8.09 -17.09
N PHE A 37 -0.30 8.54 -15.87
CA PHE A 37 -1.53 9.31 -15.59
C PHE A 37 -1.40 10.77 -16.04
N GLU A 38 -0.30 11.44 -15.71
CA GLU A 38 -0.06 12.85 -16.07
C GLU A 38 -0.07 13.08 -17.60
N LYS A 39 0.35 12.07 -18.36
CA LYS A 39 0.30 12.09 -19.84
C LYS A 39 -1.10 12.41 -20.39
N TYR A 40 -2.16 11.96 -19.70
CA TYR A 40 -3.55 12.11 -20.13
C TYR A 40 -4.30 13.16 -19.32
N TYR A 41 -3.93 13.35 -18.05
CA TYR A 41 -4.59 14.29 -17.14
C TYR A 41 -3.58 14.98 -16.22
N SER A 42 -3.17 16.18 -16.58
CA SER A 42 -2.07 16.92 -15.93
C SER A 42 -2.34 17.32 -14.48
N LYS A 43 -3.61 17.33 -14.02
CA LYS A 43 -3.98 17.59 -12.60
C LYS A 43 -4.14 16.27 -11.84
N TYR A 44 -3.22 15.35 -12.06
CA TYR A 44 -3.13 14.08 -11.37
C TYR A 44 -2.25 14.18 -10.14
N GLN A 45 -2.60 13.42 -9.08
CA GLN A 45 -1.81 13.32 -7.85
C GLN A 45 -1.83 11.88 -7.32
N LEU A 46 -0.67 11.32 -7.11
CA LEU A 46 -0.52 10.05 -6.40
C LEU A 46 -0.56 10.29 -4.89
N SER A 47 -1.41 9.55 -4.17
CA SER A 47 -1.44 9.44 -2.71
C SER A 47 -0.95 8.08 -2.28
N TYR A 48 0.24 7.99 -1.69
CA TYR A 48 0.83 6.71 -1.30
C TYR A 48 0.10 6.11 -0.10
N SER A 49 -0.34 4.86 -0.24
CA SER A 49 -1.13 4.16 0.79
C SER A 49 -0.26 3.61 1.92
N TYR A 50 -0.26 4.29 3.07
CA TYR A 50 0.58 3.97 4.23
C TYR A 50 0.30 2.59 4.83
N LYS A 51 -0.98 2.17 4.90
CA LYS A 51 -1.36 0.83 5.38
C LYS A 51 -0.64 -0.31 4.66
N THR A 52 -0.17 -0.06 3.44
CA THR A 52 0.63 -1.04 2.69
C THR A 52 2.05 -1.16 3.24
N ASN A 53 2.69 -0.01 3.46
CA ASN A 53 4.02 0.07 4.06
C ASN A 53 4.31 1.50 4.55
N TYR A 54 4.14 1.74 5.84
CA TYR A 54 4.38 3.05 6.47
C TYR A 54 5.82 3.22 6.98
N THR A 55 6.79 2.50 6.44
CA THR A 55 8.20 2.71 6.82
C THR A 55 8.59 4.17 6.58
N PRO A 56 9.01 4.94 7.61
CA PRO A 56 9.20 6.39 7.50
C PRO A 56 10.18 6.81 6.40
N TYR A 57 11.20 5.99 6.13
CA TYR A 57 12.14 6.21 5.04
C TYR A 57 11.44 6.26 3.68
N ILE A 58 10.55 5.28 3.40
CA ILE A 58 9.78 5.20 2.14
C ILE A 58 8.79 6.35 2.08
N CYS A 59 8.09 6.64 3.18
CA CYS A 59 7.13 7.75 3.26
C CYS A 59 7.79 9.10 2.96
N LYS A 60 9.00 9.33 3.50
CA LYS A 60 9.79 10.53 3.21
C LYS A 60 10.22 10.59 1.76
N LEU A 61 10.67 9.48 1.18
CA LEU A 61 11.06 9.39 -0.23
C LEU A 61 9.87 9.71 -1.15
N VAL A 62 8.69 9.18 -0.86
CA VAL A 62 7.45 9.49 -1.61
C VAL A 62 7.14 10.99 -1.52
N LYS A 63 7.27 11.61 -0.36
CA LYS A 63 7.11 13.07 -0.20
C LYS A 63 8.10 13.84 -1.08
N GLU A 64 9.36 13.46 -1.08
CA GLU A 64 10.41 14.08 -1.92
C GLU A 64 10.13 13.91 -3.43
N LEU A 65 9.42 12.86 -3.82
CA LEU A 65 8.94 12.62 -5.18
C LEU A 65 7.63 13.38 -5.51
N GLY A 66 7.09 14.16 -4.58
CA GLY A 66 5.87 14.95 -4.78
C GLY A 66 4.56 14.20 -4.49
N GLY A 67 4.63 12.98 -3.98
CA GLY A 67 3.44 12.21 -3.62
C GLY A 67 2.76 12.73 -2.35
N TYR A 68 1.44 12.51 -2.24
CA TYR A 68 0.66 12.74 -1.03
C TYR A 68 0.69 11.50 -0.13
N ALA A 69 0.30 11.66 1.14
CA ALA A 69 0.15 10.56 2.08
C ALA A 69 -1.32 10.13 2.17
N GLU A 70 -1.66 8.90 1.78
CA GLU A 70 -2.96 8.30 2.13
C GLU A 70 -2.82 7.53 3.43
N VAL A 71 -3.61 7.94 4.43
CA VAL A 71 -3.59 7.40 5.79
C VAL A 71 -4.97 6.93 6.23
N VAL A 72 -5.01 5.90 7.08
CA VAL A 72 -6.26 5.32 7.58
C VAL A 72 -6.36 5.30 9.10
N SER A 73 -5.39 5.89 9.80
CA SER A 73 -5.36 5.98 11.26
C SER A 73 -4.54 7.17 11.76
N ASP A 74 -4.75 7.56 13.02
CA ASP A 74 -3.90 8.58 13.67
C ASP A 74 -2.43 8.15 13.75
N MET A 75 -2.16 6.85 13.88
CA MET A 75 -0.79 6.34 13.87
C MET A 75 -0.10 6.67 12.53
N GLU A 76 -0.75 6.36 11.41
CA GLU A 76 -0.21 6.64 10.08
C GLU A 76 -0.14 8.15 9.80
N CYS A 77 -1.15 8.92 10.24
CA CYS A 77 -1.15 10.38 10.17
C CYS A 77 0.04 10.96 10.97
N GLY A 78 0.33 10.41 12.15
CA GLY A 78 1.49 10.77 12.95
C GLY A 78 2.81 10.53 12.22
N VAL A 79 2.93 9.41 11.49
CA VAL A 79 4.11 9.15 10.63
C VAL A 79 4.19 10.18 9.51
N ALA A 80 3.08 10.50 8.83
CA ALA A 80 3.07 11.50 7.76
C ALA A 80 3.54 12.88 8.26
N LEU A 81 3.01 13.34 9.40
CA LEU A 81 3.43 14.59 10.02
C LEU A 81 4.91 14.55 10.44
N ALA A 82 5.38 13.45 11.02
CA ALA A 82 6.77 13.28 11.46
C ALA A 82 7.79 13.31 10.30
N VAL A 83 7.43 12.82 9.10
CA VAL A 83 8.27 12.93 7.90
C VAL A 83 8.09 14.28 7.18
N GLY A 84 7.27 15.19 7.75
CA GLY A 84 7.16 16.58 7.35
C GLY A 84 6.08 16.88 6.30
N TYR A 85 5.05 16.03 6.13
CA TYR A 85 3.86 16.39 5.35
C TYR A 85 3.09 17.52 6.02
N GLU A 86 2.59 18.45 5.22
CA GLU A 86 1.58 19.41 5.67
C GLU A 86 0.18 18.77 5.57
N PRO A 87 -0.79 19.14 6.44
CA PRO A 87 -2.14 18.56 6.41
C PRO A 87 -2.79 18.52 5.03
N LYS A 88 -2.63 19.58 4.24
CA LYS A 88 -3.17 19.67 2.87
C LYS A 88 -2.62 18.64 1.86
N GLN A 89 -1.56 17.92 2.23
CA GLN A 89 -0.95 16.84 1.45
C GLN A 89 -1.31 15.46 2.01
N ILE A 90 -2.19 15.40 3.02
CA ILE A 90 -2.65 14.17 3.66
C ILE A 90 -4.08 13.87 3.22
N VAL A 91 -4.29 12.68 2.68
CA VAL A 91 -5.60 12.11 2.37
C VAL A 91 -5.96 11.13 3.48
N TYR A 92 -6.98 11.45 4.29
CA TYR A 92 -7.36 10.63 5.43
C TYR A 92 -8.66 9.88 5.14
N ASN A 93 -8.58 8.55 4.99
CA ASN A 93 -9.68 7.68 4.56
C ASN A 93 -10.16 6.70 5.63
N GLY A 94 -9.50 6.61 6.75
CA GLY A 94 -9.85 5.64 7.79
C GLY A 94 -11.31 5.77 8.22
N PRO A 95 -12.02 4.65 8.46
CA PRO A 95 -13.41 4.69 8.93
C PRO A 95 -13.53 5.18 10.38
N PHE A 96 -12.41 5.30 11.07
CA PHE A 96 -12.30 5.86 12.42
C PHE A 96 -11.20 6.91 12.44
N LYS A 97 -11.56 8.15 12.76
CA LYS A 97 -10.65 9.30 12.86
C LYS A 97 -10.54 9.74 14.31
N GLY A 98 -9.31 9.75 14.82
CA GLY A 98 -9.01 10.23 16.16
C GLY A 98 -8.61 11.71 16.16
N GLU A 99 -7.86 12.13 17.16
CA GLU A 99 -7.45 13.52 17.37
C GLU A 99 -6.64 14.09 16.21
N LEU A 100 -5.71 13.31 15.64
CA LEU A 100 -4.91 13.75 14.50
C LEU A 100 -5.75 13.85 13.22
N GLY A 101 -6.75 13.00 13.04
CA GLY A 101 -7.70 13.09 11.94
C GLY A 101 -8.54 14.37 12.02
N VAL A 102 -9.03 14.72 13.21
CA VAL A 102 -9.76 15.98 13.45
C VAL A 102 -8.83 17.18 13.21
N LYS A 103 -7.60 17.13 13.72
CA LYS A 103 -6.61 18.20 13.48
C LYS A 103 -6.33 18.35 11.99
N CYS A 104 -6.11 17.24 11.27
CA CYS A 104 -5.87 17.25 9.83
C CYS A 104 -7.05 17.92 9.09
N LEU A 105 -8.29 17.61 9.46
CA LEU A 105 -9.49 18.24 8.89
C LEU A 105 -9.50 19.75 9.11
N LEU A 106 -9.27 20.20 10.35
CA LEU A 106 -9.29 21.63 10.71
C LEU A 106 -8.14 22.45 10.10
N GLU A 107 -7.09 21.79 9.65
CA GLU A 107 -5.90 22.38 9.01
C GLU A 107 -5.88 22.18 7.47
N GLY A 108 -7.02 21.76 6.87
CA GLY A 108 -7.22 21.70 5.42
C GLY A 108 -6.72 20.42 4.74
N GLY A 109 -6.61 19.32 5.49
CA GLY A 109 -6.36 17.99 4.92
C GLY A 109 -7.55 17.47 4.10
N LEU A 110 -7.28 16.54 3.19
CA LEU A 110 -8.30 15.88 2.36
C LEU A 110 -8.92 14.72 3.16
N VAL A 111 -9.93 15.03 3.98
CA VAL A 111 -10.54 14.05 4.89
C VAL A 111 -11.85 13.53 4.29
N ASN A 112 -11.88 12.23 3.98
CA ASN A 112 -13.04 11.56 3.38
C ASN A 112 -13.90 10.90 4.47
N ILE A 113 -15.15 11.31 4.57
CA ILE A 113 -16.12 10.83 5.57
C ILE A 113 -16.69 9.50 5.12
N ASP A 114 -16.65 8.49 5.99
CA ASP A 114 -17.00 7.11 5.66
C ASP A 114 -18.50 6.79 5.84
N ASN A 115 -19.19 7.50 6.72
CA ASN A 115 -20.59 7.20 7.06
C ASN A 115 -21.31 8.41 7.69
N LEU A 116 -22.66 8.30 7.80
CA LEU A 116 -23.52 9.39 8.32
C LEU A 116 -23.29 9.70 9.80
N GLU A 117 -22.92 8.73 10.64
CA GLU A 117 -22.64 9.00 12.06
C GLU A 117 -21.36 9.82 12.22
N GLU A 118 -20.33 9.53 11.45
CA GLU A 118 -19.14 10.34 11.37
C GLU A 118 -19.47 11.76 10.89
N LEU A 119 -20.31 11.87 9.86
CA LEU A 119 -20.73 13.18 9.34
C LEU A 119 -21.45 14.02 10.38
N LYS A 120 -22.33 13.44 11.21
CA LYS A 120 -22.96 14.15 12.33
C LYS A 120 -21.92 14.75 13.27
N GLY A 121 -20.86 14.00 13.58
CA GLY A 121 -19.75 14.49 14.40
C GLY A 121 -19.03 15.67 13.75
N VAL A 122 -18.82 15.62 12.44
CA VAL A 122 -18.18 16.70 11.67
C VAL A 122 -19.07 17.93 11.58
N CYS A 123 -20.38 17.79 11.39
CA CYS A 123 -21.34 18.90 11.43
C CYS A 123 -21.32 19.61 12.79
N LYS A 124 -21.25 18.84 13.89
CA LYS A 124 -21.11 19.39 15.25
C LYS A 124 -19.79 20.14 15.39
N LEU A 125 -18.68 19.52 14.97
CA LEU A 125 -17.35 20.16 14.99
C LEU A 125 -17.32 21.47 14.21
N ALA A 126 -17.97 21.54 13.05
CA ALA A 126 -18.06 22.73 12.23
C ALA A 126 -18.83 23.85 12.96
N ASN A 127 -19.96 23.52 13.59
CA ASN A 127 -20.74 24.48 14.41
C ASN A 127 -19.98 25.02 15.64
N GLU A 128 -19.03 24.25 16.17
CA GLU A 128 -18.15 24.64 17.27
C GLU A 128 -16.95 25.49 16.79
N ASN A 129 -16.64 25.49 15.46
CA ASN A 129 -15.51 26.21 14.85
C ASN A 129 -15.99 27.15 13.73
N LYS A 130 -16.94 28.01 13.99
CA LYS A 130 -17.60 28.90 13.01
C LYS A 130 -16.68 29.89 12.30
N ASP A 131 -15.52 30.15 12.87
CA ASP A 131 -14.46 30.99 12.29
C ASP A 131 -13.64 30.28 11.21
N LYS A 132 -13.80 28.98 11.06
CA LYS A 132 -13.09 28.16 10.07
C LYS A 132 -14.03 27.69 8.96
N LYS A 133 -13.58 27.76 7.72
CA LYS A 133 -14.20 27.01 6.62
C LYS A 133 -13.66 25.58 6.63
N ILE A 134 -14.55 24.60 6.79
CA ILE A 134 -14.21 23.18 6.83
C ILE A 134 -14.63 22.52 5.53
N GLU A 135 -13.71 21.81 4.91
CA GLU A 135 -13.90 21.14 3.63
C GLU A 135 -13.73 19.64 3.81
N ILE A 136 -14.67 18.85 3.31
CA ILE A 136 -14.66 17.38 3.42
C ILE A 136 -14.82 16.72 2.06
N GLY A 137 -14.35 15.48 1.95
CA GLY A 137 -14.80 14.55 0.94
C GLY A 137 -15.82 13.56 1.49
N LEU A 138 -16.57 12.92 0.62
CA LEU A 138 -17.40 11.78 0.97
C LEU A 138 -16.85 10.52 0.33
N ARG A 139 -16.65 9.48 1.13
CA ARG A 139 -16.33 8.15 0.63
C ARG A 139 -17.62 7.47 0.20
N VAL A 140 -17.70 7.14 -1.09
CA VAL A 140 -18.87 6.51 -1.68
C VAL A 140 -18.64 5.02 -1.85
N ASN A 141 -19.58 4.22 -1.38
CA ASN A 141 -19.67 2.80 -1.65
C ASN A 141 -20.31 2.61 -3.02
N ILE A 142 -19.48 2.39 -4.03
CA ILE A 142 -19.92 2.26 -5.42
C ILE A 142 -20.14 0.79 -5.79
N ASN A 143 -21.06 0.55 -6.72
CA ASN A 143 -21.35 -0.76 -7.28
C ASN A 143 -20.79 -0.85 -8.72
N ILE A 144 -19.71 -1.60 -8.89
CA ILE A 144 -19.09 -1.89 -10.19
C ILE A 144 -19.32 -3.34 -10.64
N GLY A 145 -20.28 -4.04 -10.02
CA GLY A 145 -20.57 -5.45 -10.29
C GLY A 145 -19.62 -6.43 -9.55
N GLN A 146 -18.97 -6.00 -8.47
CA GLN A 146 -18.14 -6.88 -7.65
C GLN A 146 -18.96 -7.93 -6.91
N SER A 147 -18.35 -9.11 -6.67
CA SER A 147 -19.00 -10.26 -6.02
C SER A 147 -19.14 -10.15 -4.51
N PHE A 148 -18.56 -9.11 -3.88
CA PHE A 148 -18.60 -8.90 -2.44
C PHE A 148 -19.24 -7.55 -2.10
N ILE A 149 -19.82 -7.46 -0.91
CA ILE A 149 -20.37 -6.21 -0.36
C ILE A 149 -19.28 -5.55 0.50
N SER A 150 -18.86 -4.34 0.13
CA SER A 150 -17.95 -3.54 0.95
C SER A 150 -18.70 -2.92 2.12
N ARG A 151 -18.09 -2.93 3.30
CA ARG A 151 -18.64 -2.27 4.50
C ARG A 151 -18.24 -0.79 4.60
N PHE A 152 -17.49 -0.27 3.65
CA PHE A 152 -16.91 1.06 3.69
C PHE A 152 -17.62 2.02 2.76
N GLY A 153 -17.80 3.26 3.24
CA GLY A 153 -18.38 4.34 2.46
C GLY A 153 -19.91 4.39 2.51
N ILE A 154 -20.45 5.54 2.11
CA ILE A 154 -21.89 5.81 2.02
C ILE A 154 -22.44 5.17 0.76
N ASP A 155 -23.50 4.38 0.88
CA ASP A 155 -24.07 3.62 -0.22
C ASP A 155 -24.70 4.55 -1.29
N MET A 156 -24.20 4.43 -2.54
CA MET A 156 -24.69 5.22 -3.67
C MET A 156 -26.10 4.81 -4.15
N ASP A 157 -26.50 3.57 -3.87
CA ASP A 157 -27.78 2.99 -4.32
C ASP A 157 -28.90 3.25 -3.29
N SER A 158 -28.60 3.89 -2.17
CA SER A 158 -29.56 4.33 -1.14
C SER A 158 -29.77 5.85 -1.14
N ASP A 159 -30.70 6.34 -0.28
CA ASP A 159 -30.90 7.77 -0.05
C ASP A 159 -29.79 8.40 0.82
N ASP A 160 -28.88 7.60 1.36
CA ASP A 160 -27.92 8.10 2.38
C ASP A 160 -26.89 9.06 1.82
N LEU A 161 -26.50 8.88 0.54
CA LEU A 161 -25.60 9.84 -0.10
C LEU A 161 -26.29 11.22 -0.27
N GLN A 162 -27.57 11.27 -0.65
CA GLN A 162 -28.32 12.50 -0.71
C GLN A 162 -28.47 13.13 0.68
N LYS A 163 -28.83 12.35 1.69
CA LYS A 163 -28.89 12.82 3.10
C LYS A 163 -27.58 13.43 3.57
N ALA A 164 -26.43 12.86 3.15
CA ALA A 164 -25.13 13.41 3.51
C ALA A 164 -24.94 14.82 2.95
N PHE A 165 -25.30 15.06 1.67
CA PHE A 165 -25.23 16.40 1.10
C PHE A 165 -26.21 17.36 1.76
N ASP A 166 -27.45 16.91 2.05
CA ASP A 166 -28.46 17.71 2.73
C ASP A 166 -28.00 18.13 4.14
N MET A 167 -27.42 17.20 4.90
CA MET A 167 -26.85 17.49 6.23
C MET A 167 -25.74 18.53 6.18
N VAL A 168 -24.86 18.48 5.18
CA VAL A 168 -23.79 19.48 5.02
C VAL A 168 -24.36 20.84 4.64
N ALA A 169 -25.41 20.89 3.81
CA ALA A 169 -26.05 22.13 3.39
C ALA A 169 -26.71 22.91 4.56
N GLU A 170 -27.01 22.25 5.68
CA GLU A 170 -27.52 22.88 6.90
C GLU A 170 -26.43 23.59 7.74
N VAL A 171 -25.14 23.48 7.37
CA VAL A 171 -24.00 23.98 8.15
C VAL A 171 -23.20 24.98 7.31
N ASP A 172 -23.31 26.27 7.65
CA ASP A 172 -22.82 27.39 6.84
C ASP A 172 -21.31 27.35 6.51
N ASN A 173 -20.49 26.80 7.39
CA ASN A 173 -19.05 26.76 7.27
C ASN A 173 -18.49 25.36 6.91
N LEU A 174 -19.36 24.44 6.48
CA LEU A 174 -18.98 23.09 6.04
C LEU A 174 -19.31 22.89 4.55
N GLU A 175 -18.39 22.35 3.78
CA GLU A 175 -18.58 22.12 2.34
C GLU A 175 -18.09 20.71 1.93
N VAL A 176 -18.88 19.99 1.15
CA VAL A 176 -18.38 18.81 0.44
C VAL A 176 -17.62 19.29 -0.79
N VAL A 177 -16.32 18.99 -0.86
CA VAL A 177 -15.45 19.42 -1.96
C VAL A 177 -14.84 18.27 -2.74
N GLY A 178 -15.04 17.03 -2.30
CA GLY A 178 -14.45 15.87 -2.95
C GLY A 178 -15.29 14.60 -2.85
N LEU A 179 -15.02 13.67 -3.75
CA LEU A 179 -15.56 12.32 -3.73
C LEU A 179 -14.41 11.32 -3.70
N HIS A 180 -14.58 10.27 -2.93
CA HIS A 180 -13.63 9.16 -2.86
C HIS A 180 -14.33 7.83 -3.06
N CYS A 181 -13.70 6.89 -3.75
CA CYS A 181 -14.11 5.48 -3.77
C CYS A 181 -12.90 4.56 -3.68
N HIS A 182 -13.08 3.38 -3.09
CA HIS A 182 -12.03 2.37 -3.06
C HIS A 182 -12.61 0.96 -3.21
N VAL A 183 -12.16 0.22 -4.24
CA VAL A 183 -12.54 -1.18 -4.48
C VAL A 183 -11.26 -1.99 -4.71
N GLY A 184 -10.78 -2.71 -3.69
CA GLY A 184 -9.45 -3.33 -3.69
C GLY A 184 -9.31 -4.61 -4.51
N GLN A 185 -10.39 -5.36 -4.73
CA GLN A 185 -10.32 -6.70 -5.35
C GLN A 185 -10.58 -6.71 -6.87
N SER A 186 -11.28 -5.72 -7.39
CA SER A 186 -11.61 -5.63 -8.82
C SER A 186 -10.52 -4.86 -9.56
N ARG A 187 -9.52 -5.59 -10.10
CA ARG A 187 -8.29 -5.04 -10.67
C ARG A 187 -8.24 -4.98 -12.19
N THR A 188 -9.34 -5.31 -12.89
CA THR A 188 -9.36 -5.28 -14.35
C THR A 188 -9.47 -3.85 -14.89
N VAL A 189 -9.05 -3.64 -16.13
CA VAL A 189 -9.21 -2.34 -16.83
C VAL A 189 -10.68 -1.92 -16.89
N GLU A 190 -11.57 -2.87 -17.16
CA GLU A 190 -13.02 -2.62 -17.21
C GLU A 190 -13.57 -2.15 -15.86
N ALA A 191 -13.15 -2.78 -14.75
CA ALA A 191 -13.56 -2.35 -13.41
C ALA A 191 -13.13 -0.91 -13.12
N TRP A 192 -11.94 -0.50 -13.59
CA TRP A 192 -11.43 0.86 -13.44
C TRP A 192 -12.18 1.85 -14.35
N ALA A 193 -12.50 1.47 -15.58
CA ALA A 193 -13.33 2.28 -16.48
C ALA A 193 -14.73 2.49 -15.92
N ASN A 194 -15.36 1.44 -15.37
CA ASN A 194 -16.67 1.54 -14.73
C ASN A 194 -16.63 2.43 -13.49
N ARG A 195 -15.58 2.33 -12.69
CA ARG A 195 -15.33 3.20 -11.53
C ARG A 195 -15.26 4.67 -11.96
N ALA A 196 -14.47 4.99 -12.98
CA ALA A 196 -14.36 6.34 -13.52
C ALA A 196 -15.71 6.87 -14.01
N LYS A 197 -16.45 6.08 -14.76
CA LYS A 197 -17.79 6.45 -15.25
C LYS A 197 -18.77 6.77 -14.11
N ILE A 198 -18.80 5.95 -13.07
CA ILE A 198 -19.68 6.16 -11.90
C ILE A 198 -19.27 7.42 -11.15
N MET A 199 -17.99 7.62 -10.88
CA MET A 199 -17.50 8.78 -10.11
C MET A 199 -17.75 10.09 -10.86
N LEU A 200 -17.60 10.12 -12.18
CA LEU A 200 -17.93 11.29 -13.01
C LEU A 200 -19.45 11.57 -12.98
N ALA A 201 -20.29 10.55 -13.09
CA ALA A 201 -21.76 10.72 -13.00
C ALA A 201 -22.20 11.23 -11.61
N LEU A 202 -21.56 10.77 -10.53
CA LEU A 202 -21.80 11.29 -9.19
C LEU A 202 -21.32 12.75 -9.05
N ALA A 203 -20.20 13.09 -9.67
CA ALA A 203 -19.75 14.48 -9.70
C ALA A 203 -20.74 15.40 -10.42
N ASP A 204 -21.27 15.00 -11.57
CA ASP A 204 -22.31 15.77 -12.28
C ASP A 204 -23.57 15.95 -11.44
N LYS A 205 -24.00 14.89 -10.75
CA LYS A 205 -25.23 14.92 -9.93
C LYS A 205 -25.11 15.84 -8.73
N TYR A 206 -24.00 15.76 -8.01
CA TYR A 206 -23.85 16.41 -6.71
C TYR A 206 -23.06 17.73 -6.76
N PHE A 207 -22.41 18.03 -7.89
CA PHE A 207 -21.67 19.28 -8.11
C PHE A 207 -22.12 19.99 -9.40
N PRO A 208 -23.44 20.29 -9.55
CA PRO A 208 -24.00 20.76 -10.83
C PRO A 208 -23.50 22.15 -11.26
N ASN A 209 -23.06 22.98 -10.31
CA ASN A 209 -22.65 24.36 -10.57
C ASN A 209 -21.13 24.57 -10.63
N LYS A 210 -20.36 23.64 -10.10
CA LYS A 210 -18.90 23.73 -9.98
C LYS A 210 -18.32 22.33 -9.79
N ALA A 211 -17.29 21.98 -10.53
CA ALA A 211 -16.60 20.70 -10.33
C ALA A 211 -16.06 20.55 -8.88
N PRO A 212 -16.03 19.33 -8.33
CA PRO A 212 -15.39 19.10 -7.03
C PRO A 212 -13.90 19.48 -7.09
N LYS A 213 -13.28 19.78 -5.96
CA LYS A 213 -11.83 20.05 -5.90
C LYS A 213 -11.00 18.83 -6.24
N TYR A 214 -11.49 17.64 -5.87
CA TYR A 214 -10.83 16.37 -6.18
C TYR A 214 -11.82 15.22 -6.33
N ILE A 215 -11.37 14.22 -7.08
CA ILE A 215 -12.02 12.90 -7.16
C ILE A 215 -10.93 11.86 -6.94
N ASP A 216 -11.08 11.09 -5.88
CA ASP A 216 -10.15 10.05 -5.49
C ASP A 216 -10.71 8.67 -5.88
N MET A 217 -9.96 7.99 -6.72
CA MET A 217 -10.32 6.69 -7.30
C MET A 217 -9.87 5.51 -6.43
N GLY A 218 -9.20 5.79 -5.30
CA GLY A 218 -8.60 4.75 -4.48
C GLY A 218 -7.51 3.95 -5.22
N SER A 219 -7.39 2.69 -4.87
CA SER A 219 -6.47 1.77 -5.54
C SER A 219 -7.12 0.41 -5.80
N GLY A 220 -6.31 -0.62 -5.98
CA GLY A 220 -6.67 -1.95 -6.47
C GLY A 220 -6.15 -2.17 -7.89
N MET A 221 -4.92 -1.71 -8.17
CA MET A 221 -4.19 -1.97 -9.40
C MET A 221 -3.16 -3.08 -9.18
N PHE A 222 -2.78 -3.77 -10.26
CA PHE A 222 -1.65 -4.68 -10.22
C PHE A 222 -0.32 -3.91 -10.13
N ALA A 223 0.63 -4.50 -9.40
CA ALA A 223 2.03 -4.08 -9.44
C ALA A 223 2.73 -4.67 -10.67
N ARG A 224 3.83 -4.10 -11.08
CA ARG A 224 4.84 -4.83 -11.87
C ARG A 224 5.39 -5.94 -10.98
N MET A 225 5.56 -7.13 -11.52
CA MET A 225 6.05 -8.28 -10.76
C MET A 225 6.82 -9.24 -11.67
N GLU A 226 7.62 -10.12 -11.07
CA GLU A 226 8.30 -11.17 -11.81
C GLU A 226 7.32 -12.13 -12.49
N GLU A 227 7.73 -12.69 -13.62
CA GLU A 227 6.90 -13.57 -14.45
C GLU A 227 6.37 -14.77 -13.68
N SER A 228 7.17 -15.34 -12.78
CA SER A 228 6.81 -16.48 -11.92
C SER A 228 5.59 -16.17 -11.02
N LEU A 229 5.48 -14.94 -10.55
CA LEU A 229 4.34 -14.47 -9.75
C LEU A 229 3.19 -14.01 -10.67
N ALA A 230 3.49 -13.30 -11.76
CA ALA A 230 2.51 -12.76 -12.68
C ALA A 230 1.61 -13.86 -13.26
N LYS A 231 2.18 -14.96 -13.72
CA LYS A 231 1.45 -16.14 -14.25
C LYS A 231 0.39 -16.71 -13.29
N GLN A 232 0.55 -16.50 -12.00
CA GLN A 232 -0.41 -16.98 -10.99
C GLN A 232 -1.67 -16.10 -10.88
N PHE A 233 -1.66 -14.91 -11.53
CA PHE A 233 -2.81 -13.99 -11.59
C PHE A 233 -3.55 -14.06 -12.95
N GLY A 234 -3.03 -14.82 -13.91
CA GLY A 234 -3.59 -15.00 -15.26
C GLY A 234 -2.76 -14.29 -16.34
N ASP A 235 -3.18 -14.46 -17.58
CA ASP A 235 -2.39 -14.03 -18.76
C ASP A 235 -2.52 -12.53 -19.07
N ASN A 236 -3.55 -11.87 -18.57
CA ASN A 236 -3.90 -10.49 -18.92
C ASN A 236 -3.79 -9.56 -17.71
N ILE A 237 -2.56 -9.26 -17.28
CA ILE A 237 -2.30 -8.29 -16.23
C ILE A 237 -2.23 -6.89 -16.85
N PRO A 238 -3.14 -5.95 -16.46
CA PRO A 238 -3.11 -4.60 -16.98
C PRO A 238 -1.81 -3.87 -16.63
N THR A 239 -1.32 -3.07 -17.56
CA THR A 239 -0.20 -2.16 -17.36
C THR A 239 -0.64 -0.86 -16.68
N PHE A 240 0.29 -0.06 -16.21
CA PHE A 240 0.00 1.29 -15.68
C PHE A 240 -0.65 2.19 -16.72
N GLU A 241 -0.21 2.07 -17.97
CA GLU A 241 -0.78 2.79 -19.11
C GLU A 241 -2.23 2.40 -19.38
N ASP A 242 -2.59 1.13 -19.21
CA ASP A 242 -3.98 0.67 -19.39
C ASP A 242 -4.91 1.26 -18.32
N TYR A 243 -4.47 1.30 -17.07
CA TYR A 243 -5.21 1.96 -15.99
C TYR A 243 -5.32 3.47 -16.22
N ALA A 244 -4.22 4.12 -16.60
CA ALA A 244 -4.22 5.54 -16.89
C ALA A 244 -5.19 5.89 -18.02
N LYS A 245 -5.21 5.12 -19.11
CA LYS A 245 -6.17 5.31 -20.21
C LYS A 245 -7.61 5.13 -19.76
N ALA A 246 -7.87 4.11 -18.94
CA ALA A 246 -9.22 3.80 -18.45
C ALA A 246 -9.82 4.91 -17.58
N VAL A 247 -8.99 5.70 -16.90
CA VAL A 247 -9.42 6.74 -15.96
C VAL A 247 -9.10 8.14 -16.47
N ALA A 248 -7.86 8.44 -16.78
CA ALA A 248 -7.41 9.80 -17.05
C ALA A 248 -7.95 10.35 -18.38
N ILE A 249 -8.15 9.50 -19.42
CA ILE A 249 -8.77 9.95 -20.68
C ILE A 249 -10.23 10.36 -20.47
N PRO A 250 -11.13 9.55 -19.84
CA PRO A 250 -12.48 9.98 -19.51
C PRO A 250 -12.52 11.27 -18.68
N PHE A 251 -11.63 11.44 -17.70
CA PHE A 251 -11.53 12.69 -16.92
C PHE A 251 -11.13 13.88 -17.79
N ALA A 252 -10.15 13.72 -18.67
CA ALA A 252 -9.71 14.77 -19.57
C ALA A 252 -10.82 15.22 -20.51
N GLU A 253 -11.56 14.29 -21.10
CA GLU A 253 -12.69 14.57 -21.99
C GLU A 253 -13.86 15.22 -21.25
N HIS A 254 -14.18 14.72 -20.05
CA HIS A 254 -15.30 15.21 -19.25
C HIS A 254 -15.08 16.68 -18.84
N TYR A 255 -13.89 17.02 -18.37
CA TYR A 255 -13.53 18.35 -17.87
C TYR A 255 -12.78 19.22 -18.90
N LYS A 256 -12.80 18.89 -20.20
CA LYS A 256 -12.09 19.64 -21.25
C LYS A 256 -12.52 21.11 -21.38
N HIS A 257 -13.75 21.41 -20.96
CA HIS A 257 -14.33 22.75 -21.01
C HIS A 257 -13.90 23.65 -19.85
N LEU A 258 -13.28 23.10 -18.81
CA LEU A 258 -12.78 23.83 -17.64
C LEU A 258 -11.32 24.26 -17.82
N SER A 259 -10.98 25.39 -17.20
CA SER A 259 -9.57 25.79 -17.04
C SER A 259 -8.80 24.79 -16.18
N GLN A 260 -7.47 24.86 -16.23
CA GLN A 260 -6.63 23.94 -15.44
C GLN A 260 -6.83 24.08 -13.93
N GLU A 261 -7.14 25.30 -13.46
CA GLU A 261 -7.42 25.60 -12.05
C GLU A 261 -8.76 25.00 -11.61
N GLU A 262 -9.77 25.06 -12.48
CA GLU A 262 -11.14 24.61 -12.18
C GLU A 262 -11.32 23.10 -12.26
N LYS A 263 -10.46 22.39 -13.03
CA LYS A 263 -10.53 20.91 -13.09
C LYS A 263 -10.32 20.30 -11.71
N PRO A 264 -11.03 19.20 -11.38
CA PRO A 264 -10.75 18.46 -10.15
C PRO A 264 -9.35 17.83 -10.20
N MET A 265 -8.70 17.72 -9.06
CA MET A 265 -7.53 16.88 -8.90
C MET A 265 -7.97 15.41 -8.98
N LEU A 266 -7.38 14.64 -9.89
CA LEU A 266 -7.54 13.20 -9.97
C LEU A 266 -6.54 12.55 -9.03
N LEU A 267 -7.03 11.85 -8.01
CA LEU A 267 -6.22 11.10 -7.05
C LEU A 267 -6.31 9.60 -7.30
N THR A 268 -5.22 8.90 -7.07
CA THR A 268 -5.21 7.45 -6.87
C THR A 268 -4.35 7.10 -5.67
N GLU A 269 -4.62 5.94 -5.03
CA GLU A 269 -4.00 5.52 -3.77
C GLU A 269 -3.16 4.23 -3.93
N PRO A 270 -2.15 4.21 -4.82
CA PRO A 270 -1.36 3.00 -4.99
C PRO A 270 -0.54 2.72 -3.74
N GLY A 271 -0.67 1.48 -3.26
CA GLY A 271 0.18 0.92 -2.22
C GLY A 271 1.02 -0.21 -2.82
N THR A 272 0.49 -1.44 -2.82
CA THR A 272 1.18 -2.62 -3.39
C THR A 272 1.66 -2.40 -4.82
N THR A 273 0.92 -1.64 -5.60
CA THR A 273 1.22 -1.30 -7.00
C THR A 273 2.60 -0.67 -7.17
N VAL A 274 3.03 0.16 -6.23
CA VAL A 274 4.30 0.88 -6.34
C VAL A 274 5.43 0.29 -5.49
N ILE A 275 5.14 -0.43 -4.39
CA ILE A 275 6.17 -0.86 -3.43
C ILE A 275 6.50 -2.35 -3.45
N ASN A 276 5.53 -3.25 -3.79
CA ASN A 276 5.68 -4.68 -3.54
C ASN A 276 6.95 -5.27 -4.12
N SER A 277 7.23 -5.03 -5.39
CA SER A 277 8.32 -5.67 -6.12
C SER A 277 9.70 -5.08 -5.82
N TYR A 278 9.79 -4.09 -4.95
CA TYR A 278 11.02 -3.36 -4.69
C TYR A 278 11.60 -3.59 -3.30
N ILE A 279 10.99 -4.47 -2.52
CA ILE A 279 11.56 -4.99 -1.28
C ILE A 279 11.68 -6.50 -1.42
N ASP A 280 12.89 -6.99 -1.18
CA ASP A 280 13.19 -8.41 -1.09
C ASP A 280 13.44 -8.78 0.37
N PHE A 281 13.12 -10.04 0.74
CA PHE A 281 13.44 -10.59 2.04
C PHE A 281 14.50 -11.65 1.91
N ILE A 282 15.61 -11.51 2.64
CA ILE A 282 16.79 -12.35 2.54
C ILE A 282 16.89 -13.19 3.81
N GLY A 283 16.68 -14.49 3.68
CA GLY A 283 16.88 -15.48 4.72
C GLY A 283 18.01 -16.47 4.40
N LYS A 284 18.18 -17.46 5.28
CA LYS A 284 19.18 -18.53 5.12
C LYS A 284 18.63 -19.87 5.53
N VAL A 285 19.08 -20.92 4.84
CA VAL A 285 18.84 -22.31 5.22
C VAL A 285 19.61 -22.63 6.51
N ARG A 286 18.90 -23.08 7.53
CA ARG A 286 19.45 -23.47 8.84
C ARG A 286 19.59 -24.97 8.98
N ALA A 287 18.67 -25.72 8.39
CA ALA A 287 18.68 -27.17 8.40
C ALA A 287 17.85 -27.72 7.25
N ILE A 288 18.19 -28.89 6.76
CA ILE A 288 17.35 -29.71 5.91
C ILE A 288 17.04 -30.98 6.69
N LYS A 289 15.76 -31.37 6.73
CA LYS A 289 15.27 -32.52 7.49
C LYS A 289 14.51 -33.47 6.60
N HIS A 290 14.83 -34.74 6.69
CA HIS A 290 14.13 -35.84 5.99
C HIS A 290 13.31 -36.61 7.01
N ILE A 291 11.98 -36.39 7.03
CA ILE A 291 11.09 -36.96 8.04
C ILE A 291 9.96 -37.73 7.34
N LYS A 292 9.92 -39.04 7.53
CA LYS A 292 8.86 -39.91 6.98
C LYS A 292 8.64 -39.77 5.47
N GLY A 293 9.74 -39.53 4.74
CA GLY A 293 9.70 -39.36 3.29
C GLY A 293 9.34 -37.96 2.79
N HIS A 294 9.28 -36.98 3.69
CA HIS A 294 9.08 -35.56 3.37
C HIS A 294 10.36 -34.77 3.68
N ASP A 295 10.66 -33.80 2.82
CA ASP A 295 11.80 -32.91 2.96
C ASP A 295 11.34 -31.56 3.49
N PHE A 296 11.93 -31.11 4.61
CA PHE A 296 11.67 -29.84 5.24
C PHE A 296 12.93 -29.00 5.25
N VAL A 297 12.89 -27.82 4.64
CA VAL A 297 13.95 -26.82 4.67
C VAL A 297 13.62 -25.78 5.75
N VAL A 298 14.35 -25.80 6.84
CA VAL A 298 14.14 -24.85 7.94
C VAL A 298 14.94 -23.59 7.71
N LEU A 299 14.26 -22.46 7.61
CA LEU A 299 14.87 -21.15 7.42
C LEU A 299 15.02 -20.35 8.73
N ASN A 300 15.88 -19.34 8.75
CA ASN A 300 16.01 -18.39 9.87
C ASN A 300 14.94 -17.27 9.83
N CYS A 301 13.84 -17.48 9.14
CA CYS A 301 12.74 -16.53 8.98
C CYS A 301 11.39 -17.27 9.10
N SER A 302 10.27 -16.56 8.98
CA SER A 302 8.94 -17.15 9.00
C SER A 302 8.07 -16.56 7.88
N LYS A 303 6.94 -17.22 7.58
CA LYS A 303 5.95 -16.72 6.60
C LYS A 303 5.47 -15.31 6.93
N ASP A 304 5.45 -14.93 8.20
CA ASP A 304 5.00 -13.60 8.62
C ASP A 304 5.96 -12.49 8.18
N ASN A 305 7.21 -12.82 7.84
CA ASN A 305 8.12 -11.89 7.20
C ASN A 305 7.72 -11.57 5.74
N LEU A 306 7.00 -12.48 5.07
CA LEU A 306 6.62 -12.34 3.67
C LEU A 306 5.24 -11.67 3.49
N GLY A 307 4.44 -11.63 4.56
CA GLY A 307 3.08 -11.11 4.54
C GLY A 307 2.03 -12.12 4.03
N ASP A 308 0.77 -11.72 4.05
CA ASP A 308 -0.35 -12.64 3.78
C ASP A 308 -0.38 -13.21 2.35
N ILE A 309 0.24 -12.55 1.40
CA ILE A 309 0.25 -13.01 0.00
C ILE A 309 0.94 -14.38 -0.16
N CYS A 310 1.93 -14.69 0.65
CA CYS A 310 2.63 -15.99 0.58
C CYS A 310 1.73 -17.19 0.93
N LYS A 311 0.59 -16.95 1.59
CA LYS A 311 -0.43 -17.99 1.86
C LYS A 311 -1.22 -18.39 0.62
N MET A 312 -1.29 -17.51 -0.38
CA MET A 312 -2.12 -17.68 -1.58
C MET A 312 -1.32 -17.85 -2.86
N LYS A 313 -0.09 -17.34 -2.88
CA LYS A 313 0.76 -17.27 -4.06
C LYS A 313 2.19 -17.70 -3.73
N ARG A 314 2.87 -18.32 -4.70
CA ARG A 314 4.31 -18.56 -4.63
C ARG A 314 5.04 -17.26 -4.90
N MET A 315 5.75 -16.76 -3.89
CA MET A 315 6.57 -15.56 -4.06
C MET A 315 7.75 -15.86 -5.01
N PRO A 316 8.24 -14.87 -5.76
CA PRO A 316 9.49 -15.02 -6.49
C PRO A 316 10.59 -15.50 -5.53
N LEU A 317 11.29 -16.55 -5.89
CA LEU A 317 12.28 -17.23 -5.06
C LEU A 317 13.59 -17.36 -5.81
N HIS A 318 14.68 -16.86 -5.21
CA HIS A 318 16.03 -17.00 -5.75
C HIS A 318 16.94 -17.62 -4.70
N ILE A 319 17.66 -18.66 -5.09
CA ILE A 319 18.65 -19.33 -4.24
C ILE A 319 20.04 -18.84 -4.64
N VAL A 320 20.88 -18.54 -3.64
CA VAL A 320 22.30 -18.24 -3.84
C VAL A 320 23.14 -19.20 -2.99
N HIS A 321 23.79 -20.11 -3.65
CA HIS A 321 24.59 -21.17 -3.00
C HIS A 321 25.85 -20.60 -2.34
N VAL A 322 26.16 -21.11 -1.16
CA VAL A 322 27.33 -20.69 -0.36
C VAL A 322 28.51 -21.62 -0.53
N ASN A 323 28.27 -22.91 -0.69
CA ASN A 323 29.26 -24.00 -0.81
C ASN A 323 28.86 -24.97 -1.92
N GLU A 324 29.71 -25.95 -2.19
CA GLU A 324 29.45 -27.04 -3.15
C GLU A 324 28.65 -28.20 -2.54
N GLU A 325 28.48 -28.24 -1.21
CA GLU A 325 27.71 -29.28 -0.50
C GLU A 325 26.20 -28.99 -0.62
N GLN A 326 25.60 -29.54 -1.64
CA GLN A 326 24.16 -29.39 -1.92
C GLN A 326 23.53 -30.75 -2.12
N GLU A 327 22.26 -30.82 -1.85
CA GLU A 327 21.45 -32.01 -2.15
C GLU A 327 20.28 -31.66 -3.07
N MET A 328 19.90 -32.60 -3.93
CA MET A 328 18.73 -32.45 -4.79
C MET A 328 17.46 -32.76 -4.00
N LEU A 329 16.63 -31.77 -3.79
CA LEU A 329 15.35 -31.88 -3.10
C LEU A 329 14.21 -32.00 -4.12
N LYS A 330 13.13 -32.66 -3.72
CA LYS A 330 11.91 -32.79 -4.52
C LYS A 330 10.68 -32.51 -3.64
N ASP A 331 9.86 -31.57 -4.07
CA ASP A 331 8.62 -31.18 -3.39
C ASP A 331 8.84 -30.81 -1.90
N ALA A 332 9.99 -30.19 -1.60
CA ALA A 332 10.38 -29.82 -0.24
C ALA A 332 9.59 -28.60 0.26
N GLU A 333 9.26 -28.60 1.53
CA GLU A 333 8.60 -27.46 2.19
C GLU A 333 9.63 -26.53 2.83
N PHE A 334 9.59 -25.22 2.48
CA PHE A 334 10.36 -24.20 3.19
C PHE A 334 9.58 -23.75 4.41
N THR A 335 10.06 -24.13 5.58
CA THR A 335 9.44 -23.87 6.88
C THR A 335 10.21 -22.79 7.65
N GLY A 336 9.49 -22.11 8.54
CA GLY A 336 10.10 -21.08 9.38
C GLY A 336 10.63 -21.60 10.72
N TYR A 337 11.07 -20.65 11.54
CA TYR A 337 11.59 -20.90 12.90
C TYR A 337 10.52 -21.06 13.96
N THR A 338 9.26 -20.81 13.61
CA THR A 338 8.18 -20.84 14.61
C THR A 338 7.81 -22.27 15.00
N CYS A 339 7.12 -22.41 16.14
CA CYS A 339 6.57 -23.69 16.59
C CYS A 339 5.19 -24.00 15.95
N LEU A 340 4.82 -23.29 14.89
CA LEU A 340 3.55 -23.46 14.20
C LEU A 340 3.72 -24.35 12.96
N GLU A 341 2.99 -25.47 12.91
CA GLU A 341 3.05 -26.41 11.77
C GLU A 341 2.71 -25.75 10.41
N HIS A 342 1.93 -24.69 10.42
CA HIS A 342 1.55 -23.94 9.23
C HIS A 342 2.50 -22.77 8.89
N ASP A 343 3.69 -22.71 9.51
CA ASP A 343 4.74 -21.74 9.14
C ASP A 343 5.49 -22.22 7.91
N VAL A 344 4.80 -22.30 6.78
CA VAL A 344 5.29 -22.74 5.48
C VAL A 344 5.31 -21.54 4.54
N MET A 345 6.47 -21.22 3.98
CA MET A 345 6.71 -20.11 3.05
C MET A 345 6.66 -20.55 1.59
N TYR A 346 7.10 -21.78 1.33
CA TYR A 346 7.13 -22.35 -0.03
C TYR A 346 6.92 -23.87 0.08
N PRO A 347 5.80 -24.43 -0.38
CA PRO A 347 5.40 -25.79 -0.02
C PRO A 347 5.88 -26.89 -1.01
N ASP A 348 6.51 -26.55 -2.11
CA ASP A 348 6.78 -27.49 -3.22
C ASP A 348 8.07 -27.15 -3.97
N TYR A 349 9.14 -26.83 -3.23
CA TYR A 349 10.44 -26.56 -3.85
C TYR A 349 11.08 -27.83 -4.40
N SER A 350 11.57 -27.76 -5.65
CA SER A 350 12.39 -28.81 -6.25
C SER A 350 13.64 -28.19 -6.86
N GLY A 351 14.82 -28.65 -6.43
CA GLY A 351 16.10 -28.13 -6.87
C GLY A 351 17.23 -28.45 -5.89
N GLU A 352 18.45 -28.03 -6.24
CA GLU A 352 19.63 -28.15 -5.38
C GLU A 352 19.57 -27.13 -4.25
N LEU A 353 19.95 -27.54 -3.04
CA LEU A 353 19.99 -26.68 -1.87
C LEU A 353 20.96 -27.24 -0.81
N GLY A 354 21.67 -26.33 -0.10
CA GLY A 354 22.57 -26.67 0.97
C GLY A 354 22.32 -25.85 2.24
N VAL A 355 22.73 -26.37 3.39
CA VAL A 355 22.71 -25.64 4.66
C VAL A 355 23.62 -24.43 4.56
N GLY A 356 23.10 -23.26 4.92
CA GLY A 356 23.80 -21.98 4.79
C GLY A 356 23.49 -21.18 3.53
N ASP A 357 22.85 -21.77 2.53
CA ASP A 357 22.44 -21.09 1.31
C ASP A 357 21.51 -19.91 1.63
N TYR A 358 21.64 -18.83 0.86
CA TYR A 358 20.73 -17.71 0.95
C TYR A 358 19.47 -17.98 0.15
N VAL A 359 18.36 -17.61 0.76
CA VAL A 359 17.02 -17.68 0.17
C VAL A 359 16.48 -16.27 0.07
N VAL A 360 16.24 -15.79 -1.15
CA VAL A 360 15.75 -14.45 -1.42
C VAL A 360 14.32 -14.53 -1.92
N PHE A 361 13.39 -14.01 -1.14
CA PHE A 361 11.98 -13.86 -1.53
C PHE A 361 11.74 -12.45 -2.07
N GLY A 362 11.32 -12.36 -3.32
CA GLY A 362 10.93 -11.11 -3.95
C GLY A 362 9.49 -10.69 -3.65
N ASN A 363 9.13 -9.45 -4.01
CA ASN A 363 7.75 -8.94 -3.95
C ASN A 363 7.16 -8.87 -2.52
N VAL A 364 7.97 -8.54 -1.52
CA VAL A 364 7.55 -8.48 -0.11
C VAL A 364 7.36 -7.05 0.43
N GLY A 365 7.20 -6.06 -0.45
CA GLY A 365 7.13 -4.64 -0.06
C GLY A 365 5.84 -4.22 0.63
N GLY A 366 4.75 -4.97 0.49
CA GLY A 366 3.46 -4.58 1.07
C GLY A 366 2.88 -5.61 2.03
N TYR A 367 2.27 -5.13 3.12
CA TYR A 367 1.61 -5.94 4.14
C TYR A 367 2.51 -7.02 4.77
N SER A 368 3.82 -6.79 4.80
CA SER A 368 4.82 -7.66 5.42
C SER A 368 5.27 -7.10 6.77
N ASN A 369 6.28 -6.23 6.78
CA ASN A 369 6.83 -5.66 8.01
C ASN A 369 5.82 -4.84 8.83
N VAL A 370 4.83 -4.23 8.22
CA VAL A 370 3.80 -3.39 8.88
C VAL A 370 2.70 -4.20 9.56
N SER A 371 2.48 -5.44 9.15
CA SER A 371 1.46 -6.33 9.73
C SER A 371 2.04 -7.49 10.54
N LYS A 372 3.35 -7.49 10.76
CA LYS A 372 4.06 -8.53 11.52
C LYS A 372 4.32 -8.08 12.96
N PRO A 373 3.66 -8.67 13.97
CA PRO A 373 4.08 -8.52 15.36
C PRO A 373 5.40 -9.27 15.61
N PRO A 374 6.16 -8.90 16.64
CA PRO A 374 7.24 -9.75 17.12
C PRO A 374 6.64 -11.05 17.68
N PHE A 375 6.98 -12.18 17.04
CA PHE A 375 6.52 -13.50 17.48
C PHE A 375 7.68 -14.48 17.43
N ILE A 376 8.06 -15.03 18.60
CA ILE A 376 9.20 -15.93 18.83
C ILE A 376 10.55 -15.24 18.61
N PHE A 377 10.69 -14.44 17.54
CA PHE A 377 11.87 -13.63 17.26
C PHE A 377 11.51 -12.16 17.06
N TRP A 378 12.52 -11.31 17.22
CA TRP A 378 12.50 -9.87 16.93
C TRP A 378 12.21 -9.60 15.44
N ASN A 379 11.67 -8.43 15.13
CA ASN A 379 11.55 -8.02 13.73
C ASN A 379 12.93 -7.70 13.14
N SER A 380 13.09 -8.12 11.88
CA SER A 380 14.33 -7.99 11.11
C SER A 380 14.66 -6.54 10.76
N PRO A 381 15.93 -6.20 10.54
CA PRO A 381 16.33 -4.90 10.02
C PRO A 381 15.83 -4.70 8.59
N MET A 382 15.68 -3.43 8.20
CA MET A 382 15.37 -3.01 6.82
C MET A 382 16.50 -2.09 6.32
N ILE A 383 16.99 -2.38 5.13
CA ILE A 383 18.12 -1.70 4.50
C ILE A 383 17.69 -1.17 3.15
N ALA A 384 18.03 0.08 2.84
CA ALA A 384 17.87 0.63 1.49
C ALA A 384 19.22 0.50 0.73
N GLN A 385 19.15 0.01 -0.49
CA GLN A 385 20.22 0.07 -1.47
C GLN A 385 19.94 1.21 -2.44
N LYS A 386 20.79 2.23 -2.43
CA LYS A 386 20.67 3.42 -3.27
C LYS A 386 21.21 3.22 -4.68
N ALA A 387 20.95 4.18 -5.56
CA ALA A 387 21.39 4.16 -6.96
C ALA A 387 22.93 4.07 -7.11
N ASP A 388 23.69 4.65 -6.20
CA ASP A 388 25.16 4.62 -6.17
C ASP A 388 25.73 3.34 -5.53
N GLY A 389 24.86 2.40 -5.15
CA GLY A 389 25.21 1.17 -4.45
C GLY A 389 25.43 1.33 -2.94
N SER A 390 25.38 2.55 -2.39
CA SER A 390 25.48 2.78 -0.95
C SER A 390 24.27 2.21 -0.21
N LEU A 391 24.48 1.90 1.07
CA LEU A 391 23.46 1.28 1.92
C LEU A 391 23.05 2.26 3.03
N ALA A 392 21.73 2.33 3.29
CA ALA A 392 21.18 3.10 4.39
C ALA A 392 20.28 2.22 5.26
N ILE A 393 20.38 2.36 6.58
CA ILE A 393 19.48 1.69 7.51
C ILE A 393 18.12 2.43 7.50
N MET A 394 17.06 1.72 7.16
CA MET A 394 15.69 2.22 7.23
C MET A 394 15.05 1.91 8.58
N LYS A 395 15.33 0.72 9.10
CA LYS A 395 14.91 0.23 10.43
C LYS A 395 15.99 -0.66 10.98
N HIS A 396 16.39 -0.43 12.23
CA HIS A 396 17.26 -1.37 12.94
C HIS A 396 16.52 -2.69 13.24
N GLY A 397 17.24 -3.80 13.34
CA GLY A 397 16.69 -5.02 13.91
C GLY A 397 16.26 -4.74 15.35
N GLU A 398 15.11 -5.26 15.73
CA GLU A 398 14.58 -5.12 17.09
C GLU A 398 15.36 -5.95 18.09
N LYS A 399 15.28 -5.58 19.34
CA LYS A 399 15.87 -6.23 20.50
C LYS A 399 14.88 -6.16 21.68
N PHE A 400 15.26 -6.75 22.81
CA PHE A 400 14.41 -6.85 23.99
C PHE A 400 13.80 -5.50 24.41
N GLU A 401 14.62 -4.47 24.48
CA GLU A 401 14.19 -3.14 24.94
C GLU A 401 13.16 -2.50 24.04
N ASP A 402 13.22 -2.74 22.73
CA ASP A 402 12.25 -2.18 21.76
C ASP A 402 10.85 -2.79 21.92
N ILE A 403 10.80 -4.09 22.27
CA ILE A 403 9.54 -4.81 22.42
C ILE A 403 8.92 -4.57 23.80
N PHE A 404 9.74 -4.59 24.85
CA PHE A 404 9.26 -4.60 26.22
C PHE A 404 9.30 -3.24 26.92
N ALA A 405 9.64 -2.16 26.19
CA ALA A 405 9.69 -0.79 26.73
C ALA A 405 8.37 -0.32 27.38
N THR A 406 7.23 -0.86 26.94
CA THR A 406 5.89 -0.49 27.45
C THR A 406 5.36 -1.44 28.54
N TYR A 407 6.07 -2.51 28.83
CA TYR A 407 5.67 -3.47 29.86
C TYR A 407 6.23 -3.05 31.22
N VAL A 408 5.44 -3.24 32.27
CA VAL A 408 5.85 -3.05 33.65
C VAL A 408 6.32 -4.41 34.16
N ILE A 409 7.61 -4.51 34.59
CA ILE A 409 8.25 -5.71 35.11
C ILE A 409 8.53 -5.52 36.59
#